data_c281f279b4e3b53ef94226f32fd99e9b
#
_entry.id   c281f279b4e3b53ef94226f32fd99e9b
#
_cell.length_a   1.000
_cell.length_b   1.000
_cell.length_c   1.000
_cell.angle_alpha   90.00
_cell.angle_beta   90.00
_cell.angle_gamma   90.00
#
_symmetry.space_group_name_H-M   'P 1'
#
loop_
_entity.id
_entity.type
_entity.pdbx_description
1 polymer ?
#
loop_
_entity_poly.entity_id
_entity_poly.type
_entity_poly.pdbx_seq_one_letter_code
_entity_poly.pdbx_strand_id
1 'polypeptide(L)'
;MGLESLKKIETIPINEVVDDKLEPLADSSNECVESASLEDVENLQSRYEGAEFVTDLEMSEGIADYLENVEEIKYENWQNLSLEQKEEVLNKIEQHIAAIEHRPALKVELENLPERTLGYQSASEHKIVLNSMYVGSSDPNIHKEVVNTIIHEGRHAYQHYNVDVKCIHESGAEVETWRENFYDSQYQYYRSTGQRIVIPYNDGSLHDVDFRLYYYQPVEIDARNFADDVMKRLEEKGIV
;
A
#
# COMPACT_ATOMS: atom_id res chain seq x y z
N MET A 1 42.02 -13.77 -2.29
CA MET A 1 41.17 -13.43 -3.43
C MET A 1 39.77 -13.28 -2.88
N GLY A 2 39.30 -12.06 -2.93
CA GLY A 2 38.20 -11.56 -2.16
C GLY A 2 36.85 -12.09 -2.62
N LEU A 3 36.02 -12.44 -1.65
CA LEU A 3 34.58 -12.47 -1.77
C LEU A 3 34.10 -11.01 -1.76
N GLU A 4 33.83 -10.49 -2.94
CA GLU A 4 33.16 -9.20 -3.06
C GLU A 4 31.72 -9.36 -2.57
N SER A 5 31.46 -8.54 -1.58
CA SER A 5 30.17 -8.34 -0.96
C SER A 5 29.04 -8.27 -1.99
N LEU A 6 28.13 -9.22 -1.90
CA LEU A 6 26.78 -9.05 -2.39
C LEU A 6 26.21 -7.81 -1.71
N LYS A 7 26.14 -6.72 -2.43
CA LYS A 7 25.40 -5.53 -2.02
C LYS A 7 23.98 -5.98 -1.77
N LYS A 8 23.55 -5.92 -0.52
CA LYS A 8 22.15 -5.94 -0.15
C LYS A 8 21.44 -5.02 -1.11
N ILE A 9 20.54 -5.57 -1.90
CA ILE A 9 19.59 -4.76 -2.67
C ILE A 9 18.73 -4.10 -1.58
N GLU A 10 19.08 -2.89 -1.22
CA GLU A 10 18.18 -2.07 -0.46
C GLU A 10 16.95 -1.91 -1.35
N THR A 11 15.82 -2.35 -0.88
CA THR A 11 14.53 -2.10 -1.50
C THR A 11 14.46 -0.60 -1.75
N ILE A 12 14.62 -0.22 -3.00
CA ILE A 12 14.57 1.18 -3.39
C ILE A 12 13.08 1.47 -3.52
N PRO A 13 12.58 2.33 -2.65
CA PRO A 13 11.18 2.68 -2.69
C PRO A 13 10.86 3.38 -3.99
N ILE A 14 9.78 2.96 -4.46
CA ILE A 14 9.20 3.23 -5.73
C ILE A 14 8.56 4.59 -5.69
N ASN A 15 8.94 5.46 -6.60
CA ASN A 15 8.19 6.68 -6.86
C ASN A 15 6.86 6.27 -7.49
N GLU A 16 5.76 6.36 -6.74
CA GLU A 16 4.44 6.36 -7.35
C GLU A 16 4.39 7.34 -8.51
N VAL A 17 3.98 6.85 -9.65
CA VAL A 17 3.39 7.72 -10.68
C VAL A 17 1.97 7.95 -10.21
N VAL A 18 1.81 8.93 -9.36
CA VAL A 18 0.46 9.38 -9.01
C VAL A 18 -0.09 10.14 -10.21
N ASP A 19 -1.26 9.72 -10.59
CA ASP A 19 -2.04 10.31 -11.67
C ASP A 19 -2.14 11.84 -11.50
N ASP A 20 -1.57 12.59 -12.44
CA ASP A 20 -1.58 14.06 -12.51
C ASP A 20 -2.97 14.66 -12.79
N LYS A 21 -4.03 13.87 -12.66
CA LYS A 21 -5.41 14.26 -12.96
C LYS A 21 -6.32 14.31 -11.73
N LEU A 22 -5.87 14.90 -10.65
CA LEU A 22 -6.80 15.43 -9.68
C LEU A 22 -7.22 16.82 -10.16
N GLU A 23 -8.35 16.90 -10.86
CA GLU A 23 -9.06 18.17 -11.00
C GLU A 23 -9.35 18.69 -9.58
N PRO A 24 -9.11 19.98 -9.30
CA PRO A 24 -9.42 20.53 -8.00
C PRO A 24 -10.93 20.42 -7.81
N LEU A 25 -11.35 19.64 -6.82
CA LEU A 25 -12.71 19.68 -6.32
C LEU A 25 -12.98 21.13 -5.91
N ALA A 26 -14.02 21.68 -6.48
CA ALA A 26 -14.44 23.07 -6.31
C ALA A 26 -14.45 23.46 -4.84
N ASP A 27 -13.79 24.59 -4.59
CA ASP A 27 -13.84 25.48 -3.46
C ASP A 27 -15.10 25.29 -2.58
N SER A 28 -14.94 24.56 -1.46
CA SER A 28 -15.85 24.64 -0.33
C SER A 28 -15.09 25.26 0.83
N SER A 29 -15.24 26.58 0.91
CA SER A 29 -15.10 27.47 2.06
C SER A 29 -14.34 26.92 3.27
N ASN A 30 -13.21 27.59 3.57
CA ASN A 30 -12.54 27.69 4.86
C ASN A 30 -13.54 27.75 6.04
N GLU A 31 -13.77 26.60 6.68
CA GLU A 31 -14.20 26.58 8.05
C GLU A 31 -13.02 26.03 8.88
N CYS A 32 -12.51 26.88 9.76
CA CYS A 32 -11.55 26.51 10.77
C CYS A 32 -12.03 25.26 11.49
N VAL A 33 -11.23 24.20 11.50
CA VAL A 33 -11.46 23.03 12.34
C VAL A 33 -11.25 23.49 13.80
N GLU A 34 -12.33 23.87 14.44
CA GLU A 34 -12.37 23.97 15.91
C GLU A 34 -12.11 22.56 16.47
N SER A 35 -11.35 22.51 17.56
CA SER A 35 -11.05 21.28 18.29
C SER A 35 -12.29 20.39 18.40
N ALA A 36 -12.19 19.13 17.98
CA ALA A 36 -13.26 18.14 18.00
C ALA A 36 -14.02 18.20 19.34
N SER A 37 -15.32 18.45 19.27
CA SER A 37 -16.17 18.53 20.45
C SER A 37 -16.43 17.12 20.99
N LEU A 38 -16.84 17.01 22.26
CA LEU A 38 -17.27 15.74 22.85
C LEU A 38 -18.40 15.08 22.04
N GLU A 39 -19.20 15.86 21.35
CA GLU A 39 -20.28 15.43 20.45
C GLU A 39 -19.71 14.75 19.16
N ASP A 40 -18.56 15.22 18.69
CA ASP A 40 -17.86 14.59 17.54
C ASP A 40 -17.25 13.24 17.93
N VAL A 41 -16.76 13.11 19.17
CA VAL A 41 -16.25 11.84 19.70
C VAL A 41 -17.40 10.82 19.91
N GLU A 42 -18.55 11.26 20.42
CA GLU A 42 -19.75 10.41 20.57
C GLU A 42 -20.34 10.00 19.21
N ASN A 43 -20.33 10.90 18.22
CA ASN A 43 -20.72 10.59 16.84
C ASN A 43 -19.74 9.64 16.16
N LEU A 44 -18.46 9.76 16.42
CA LEU A 44 -17.46 8.77 16.00
C LEU A 44 -17.75 7.41 16.64
N GLN A 45 -17.95 7.34 17.96
CA GLN A 45 -18.29 6.10 18.64
C GLN A 45 -19.57 5.45 18.12
N SER A 46 -20.61 6.23 17.81
CA SER A 46 -21.87 5.69 17.23
C SER A 46 -21.72 5.11 15.84
N ARG A 47 -20.73 5.57 15.07
CA ARG A 47 -20.39 4.96 13.76
C ARG A 47 -19.78 3.56 13.89
N TYR A 48 -19.23 3.25 15.05
CA TYR A 48 -18.57 1.98 15.33
C TYR A 48 -19.47 0.97 16.03
N GLU A 49 -20.64 1.39 16.59
CA GLU A 49 -21.58 0.46 17.21
C GLU A 49 -22.15 -0.50 16.17
N GLY A 50 -21.70 -1.78 16.25
CA GLY A 50 -22.12 -2.87 15.38
C GLY A 50 -21.26 -3.11 14.13
N ALA A 51 -20.12 -2.46 14.01
CA ALA A 51 -19.12 -2.88 13.02
C ALA A 51 -18.42 -4.15 13.53
N GLU A 52 -18.37 -5.15 12.69
CA GLU A 52 -17.56 -6.33 12.91
C GLU A 52 -16.11 -5.92 12.62
N PHE A 53 -15.34 -5.64 13.68
CA PHE A 53 -13.94 -5.29 13.55
C PHE A 53 -13.14 -6.57 13.30
N VAL A 54 -12.23 -6.52 12.34
CA VAL A 54 -11.19 -7.52 12.14
C VAL A 54 -9.87 -6.87 12.51
N THR A 55 -9.09 -7.53 13.35
CA THR A 55 -7.79 -7.03 13.77
C THR A 55 -6.74 -7.22 12.67
N ASP A 56 -5.67 -6.42 12.67
CA ASP A 56 -4.55 -6.60 11.74
C ASP A 56 -3.95 -8.00 11.83
N LEU A 57 -3.92 -8.57 13.03
CA LEU A 57 -3.47 -9.95 13.25
C LEU A 57 -4.35 -10.96 12.51
N GLU A 58 -5.68 -10.87 12.67
CA GLU A 58 -6.63 -11.77 12.00
C GLU A 58 -6.58 -11.60 10.48
N MET A 59 -6.44 -10.37 9.99
CA MET A 59 -6.30 -10.09 8.56
C MET A 59 -5.00 -10.68 7.99
N SER A 60 -3.87 -10.44 8.64
CA SER A 60 -2.58 -10.95 8.16
C SER A 60 -2.49 -12.48 8.21
N GLU A 61 -3.05 -13.11 9.26
CA GLU A 61 -3.17 -14.57 9.36
C GLU A 61 -4.09 -15.11 8.25
N GLY A 62 -5.27 -14.52 8.08
CA GLY A 62 -6.23 -14.95 7.07
C GLY A 62 -5.69 -14.85 5.65
N ILE A 63 -4.96 -13.75 5.32
CA ILE A 63 -4.32 -13.58 4.01
C ILE A 63 -3.22 -14.62 3.80
N ALA A 64 -2.37 -14.85 4.80
CA ALA A 64 -1.31 -15.85 4.70
C ALA A 64 -1.87 -17.27 4.56
N ASP A 65 -2.92 -17.63 5.31
CA ASP A 65 -3.59 -18.92 5.22
C ASP A 65 -4.28 -19.12 3.85
N TYR A 66 -4.87 -18.07 3.29
CA TYR A 66 -5.40 -18.16 1.93
C TYR A 66 -4.29 -18.37 0.91
N LEU A 67 -3.24 -17.54 0.94
CA LEU A 67 -2.14 -17.60 -0.04
C LEU A 67 -1.36 -18.91 0.03
N GLU A 68 -1.25 -19.56 1.20
CA GLU A 68 -0.67 -20.90 1.32
C GLU A 68 -1.34 -21.92 0.40
N ASN A 69 -2.65 -21.77 0.15
CA ASN A 69 -3.46 -22.67 -0.66
C ASN A 69 -3.57 -22.25 -2.13
N VAL A 70 -2.92 -21.15 -2.55
CA VAL A 70 -2.88 -20.70 -3.94
C VAL A 70 -1.66 -21.30 -4.65
N GLU A 71 -1.88 -22.42 -5.34
CA GLU A 71 -0.77 -23.13 -5.99
C GLU A 71 -0.06 -22.28 -7.07
N GLU A 72 -0.79 -21.36 -7.71
CA GLU A 72 -0.27 -20.48 -8.76
C GLU A 72 0.72 -19.46 -8.25
N ILE A 73 0.70 -19.11 -6.94
CA ILE A 73 1.63 -18.14 -6.34
C ILE A 73 2.97 -18.77 -5.99
N LYS A 74 3.08 -20.09 -5.93
CA LYS A 74 4.35 -20.76 -5.71
C LYS A 74 5.25 -20.51 -6.91
N TYR A 75 6.51 -20.11 -6.66
CA TYR A 75 7.41 -19.67 -7.73
C TYR A 75 7.55 -20.67 -8.87
N GLU A 76 7.64 -21.97 -8.56
CA GLU A 76 7.74 -23.03 -9.57
C GLU A 76 6.54 -23.11 -10.52
N ASN A 77 5.36 -22.68 -10.08
CA ASN A 77 4.17 -22.60 -10.92
C ASN A 77 4.09 -21.22 -11.59
N TRP A 78 4.31 -20.15 -10.82
CA TRP A 78 4.25 -18.77 -11.29
C TRP A 78 5.09 -18.48 -12.52
N GLN A 79 6.33 -18.96 -12.55
CA GLN A 79 7.24 -18.73 -13.67
C GLN A 79 6.74 -19.32 -15.01
N ASN A 80 5.80 -20.27 -14.98
CA ASN A 80 5.23 -20.91 -16.14
C ASN A 80 3.93 -20.27 -16.65
N LEU A 81 3.39 -19.30 -15.92
CA LEU A 81 2.17 -18.59 -16.28
C LEU A 81 2.46 -17.51 -17.33
N SER A 82 1.53 -17.31 -18.26
CA SER A 82 1.53 -16.13 -19.12
C SER A 82 1.21 -14.86 -18.30
N LEU A 83 1.47 -13.69 -18.90
CA LEU A 83 1.20 -12.42 -18.22
C LEU A 83 -0.30 -12.27 -17.90
N GLU A 84 -1.16 -12.67 -18.81
CA GLU A 84 -2.61 -12.67 -18.64
C GLU A 84 -3.05 -13.63 -17.51
N GLN A 85 -2.45 -14.82 -17.43
CA GLN A 85 -2.73 -15.75 -16.34
C GLN A 85 -2.28 -15.20 -14.98
N LYS A 86 -1.12 -14.53 -14.93
CA LYS A 86 -0.64 -13.86 -13.73
C LYS A 86 -1.59 -12.75 -13.30
N GLU A 87 -2.09 -11.94 -14.23
CA GLU A 87 -3.10 -10.91 -13.96
C GLU A 87 -4.39 -11.51 -13.38
N GLU A 88 -4.86 -12.63 -13.94
CA GLU A 88 -6.02 -13.36 -13.42
C GLU A 88 -5.80 -13.86 -11.99
N VAL A 89 -4.61 -14.40 -11.70
CA VAL A 89 -4.23 -14.84 -10.34
C VAL A 89 -4.20 -13.67 -9.37
N LEU A 90 -3.56 -12.56 -9.75
CA LEU A 90 -3.50 -11.35 -8.91
C LEU A 90 -4.88 -10.76 -8.64
N ASN A 91 -5.78 -10.77 -9.62
CA ASN A 91 -7.17 -10.36 -9.40
C ASN A 91 -7.93 -11.28 -8.43
N LYS A 92 -7.69 -12.59 -8.45
CA LYS A 92 -8.27 -13.52 -7.48
C LYS A 92 -7.70 -13.28 -6.08
N ILE A 93 -6.40 -13.04 -5.98
CA ILE A 93 -5.74 -12.70 -4.71
C ILE A 93 -6.34 -11.43 -4.12
N GLU A 94 -6.46 -10.37 -4.91
CA GLU A 94 -7.06 -9.10 -4.45
C GLU A 94 -8.52 -9.30 -3.99
N GLN A 95 -9.32 -10.09 -4.69
CA GLN A 95 -10.69 -10.40 -4.27
C GLN A 95 -10.75 -11.06 -2.89
N HIS A 96 -9.81 -11.94 -2.58
CA HIS A 96 -9.76 -12.60 -1.28
C HIS A 96 -9.17 -11.70 -0.19
N ILE A 97 -8.14 -10.93 -0.49
CA ILE A 97 -7.61 -9.91 0.43
C ILE A 97 -8.73 -8.95 0.82
N ALA A 98 -9.43 -8.39 -0.17
CA ALA A 98 -10.54 -7.48 0.07
C ALA A 98 -11.68 -8.09 0.92
N ALA A 99 -12.01 -9.37 0.68
CA ALA A 99 -13.00 -10.07 1.49
C ALA A 99 -12.56 -10.25 2.95
N ILE A 100 -11.28 -10.58 3.19
CA ILE A 100 -10.70 -10.69 4.53
C ILE A 100 -10.65 -9.33 5.22
N GLU A 101 -10.34 -8.28 4.49
CA GLU A 101 -10.31 -6.88 4.96
C GLU A 101 -11.70 -6.23 5.02
N HIS A 102 -12.77 -6.95 4.70
CA HIS A 102 -14.17 -6.46 4.71
C HIS A 102 -14.41 -5.20 3.85
N ARG A 103 -13.71 -5.07 2.75
CA ARG A 103 -13.84 -3.97 1.78
C ARG A 103 -14.22 -4.49 0.39
N PRO A 104 -14.70 -3.61 -0.51
CA PRO A 104 -14.84 -3.95 -1.92
C PRO A 104 -13.49 -4.28 -2.56
N ALA A 105 -13.49 -5.31 -3.42
CA ALA A 105 -12.31 -5.64 -4.20
C ALA A 105 -12.04 -4.61 -5.30
N LEU A 106 -10.78 -4.34 -5.56
CA LEU A 106 -10.33 -3.52 -6.67
C LEU A 106 -9.93 -4.38 -7.87
N LYS A 107 -10.01 -3.80 -9.06
CA LYS A 107 -9.45 -4.45 -10.25
C LYS A 107 -7.93 -4.32 -10.23
N VAL A 108 -7.23 -5.43 -10.47
CA VAL A 108 -5.79 -5.42 -10.71
C VAL A 108 -5.53 -5.36 -12.20
N GLU A 109 -4.73 -4.39 -12.64
CA GLU A 109 -4.30 -4.19 -14.02
C GLU A 109 -2.77 -4.24 -14.11
N LEU A 110 -2.27 -4.70 -15.24
CA LEU A 110 -0.84 -4.72 -15.52
C LEU A 110 -0.50 -3.63 -16.54
N GLU A 111 0.38 -2.71 -16.15
CA GLU A 111 0.85 -1.64 -17.03
C GLU A 111 2.38 -1.61 -17.10
N ASN A 112 2.90 -0.98 -18.15
CA ASN A 112 4.34 -0.73 -18.23
C ASN A 112 4.65 0.57 -17.47
N LEU A 113 5.01 0.44 -16.21
CA LEU A 113 5.35 1.55 -15.34
C LEU A 113 6.84 1.91 -15.43
N PRO A 114 7.24 3.10 -14.96
CA PRO A 114 8.64 3.48 -14.89
C PRO A 114 9.48 2.45 -14.13
N GLU A 115 10.74 2.35 -14.50
CA GLU A 115 11.72 1.57 -13.73
C GLU A 115 11.71 2.04 -12.28
N ARG A 116 11.68 1.11 -11.33
CA ARG A 116 11.55 1.31 -9.88
C ARG A 116 10.13 1.54 -9.34
N THR A 117 9.10 1.46 -10.18
CA THR A 117 7.71 1.45 -9.72
C THR A 117 7.18 0.02 -9.83
N LEU A 118 6.93 -0.66 -8.70
CA LEU A 118 6.37 -2.03 -8.68
C LEU A 118 4.86 -2.01 -8.91
N GLY A 119 4.18 -1.05 -8.33
CA GLY A 119 2.75 -0.87 -8.46
C GLY A 119 2.27 0.39 -7.76
N TYR A 120 0.97 0.63 -7.80
CA TYR A 120 0.28 1.65 -7.03
C TYR A 120 -1.22 1.33 -6.92
N GLN A 121 -1.84 1.82 -5.86
CA GLN A 121 -3.29 1.84 -5.70
C GLN A 121 -3.83 3.20 -6.15
N SER A 122 -4.90 3.20 -6.96
CA SER A 122 -5.60 4.43 -7.37
C SER A 122 -6.99 4.47 -6.74
N ALA A 123 -7.17 5.37 -5.77
CA ALA A 123 -8.48 5.56 -5.13
C ALA A 123 -9.50 6.15 -6.13
N SER A 124 -9.07 7.05 -7.01
CA SER A 124 -9.95 7.72 -7.99
C SER A 124 -10.40 6.78 -9.10
N GLU A 125 -9.55 5.85 -9.54
CA GLU A 125 -9.87 4.89 -10.60
C GLU A 125 -10.37 3.55 -10.03
N HIS A 126 -10.38 3.36 -8.72
CA HIS A 126 -10.79 2.13 -8.04
C HIS A 126 -10.04 0.89 -8.56
N LYS A 127 -8.72 0.98 -8.69
CA LYS A 127 -7.88 -0.10 -9.19
C LYS A 127 -6.54 -0.17 -8.48
N ILE A 128 -5.88 -1.32 -8.61
CA ILE A 128 -4.46 -1.52 -8.32
C ILE A 128 -3.75 -1.74 -9.65
N VAL A 129 -2.64 -1.06 -9.87
CA VAL A 129 -1.81 -1.24 -11.07
C VAL A 129 -0.48 -1.82 -10.65
N LEU A 130 -0.07 -2.92 -11.28
CA LEU A 130 1.24 -3.52 -11.06
C LEU A 130 2.08 -3.42 -12.34
N ASN A 131 3.39 -3.26 -12.16
CA ASN A 131 4.31 -3.14 -13.29
C ASN A 131 4.49 -4.47 -14.00
N SER A 132 4.02 -4.52 -15.25
CA SER A 132 4.09 -5.71 -16.09
C SER A 132 5.51 -6.26 -16.28
N MET A 133 6.53 -5.40 -16.22
CA MET A 133 7.94 -5.81 -16.31
C MET A 133 8.34 -6.69 -15.11
N TYR A 134 7.94 -6.33 -13.90
CA TYR A 134 8.24 -7.10 -12.69
C TYR A 134 7.37 -8.35 -12.57
N VAL A 135 6.07 -8.24 -12.87
CA VAL A 135 5.16 -9.39 -12.92
C VAL A 135 5.62 -10.44 -13.94
N GLY A 136 6.17 -10.01 -15.07
CA GLY A 136 6.74 -10.88 -16.10
C GLY A 136 8.12 -11.46 -15.77
N SER A 137 8.77 -11.00 -14.70
CA SER A 137 10.12 -11.44 -14.34
C SER A 137 10.17 -12.94 -13.99
N SER A 138 11.31 -13.56 -14.32
CA SER A 138 11.66 -14.92 -13.90
C SER A 138 12.64 -14.95 -12.71
N ASP A 139 12.87 -13.83 -12.03
CA ASP A 139 13.68 -13.76 -10.83
C ASP A 139 12.82 -14.06 -9.60
N PRO A 140 13.16 -15.07 -8.79
CA PRO A 140 12.37 -15.42 -7.59
C PRO A 140 12.32 -14.29 -6.56
N ASN A 141 13.34 -13.42 -6.48
CA ASN A 141 13.29 -12.27 -5.59
C ASN A 141 12.28 -11.22 -6.08
N ILE A 142 12.22 -11.00 -7.39
CA ILE A 142 11.22 -10.10 -7.98
C ILE A 142 9.81 -10.68 -7.82
N HIS A 143 9.66 -12.00 -7.90
CA HIS A 143 8.37 -12.64 -7.60
C HIS A 143 7.91 -12.34 -6.16
N LYS A 144 8.80 -12.45 -5.16
CA LYS A 144 8.49 -12.07 -3.77
C LYS A 144 8.05 -10.61 -3.66
N GLU A 145 8.75 -9.71 -4.35
CA GLU A 145 8.37 -8.29 -4.39
C GLU A 145 6.99 -8.06 -5.01
N VAL A 146 6.63 -8.81 -6.05
CA VAL A 146 5.27 -8.74 -6.65
C VAL A 146 4.20 -9.18 -5.65
N VAL A 147 4.45 -10.27 -4.91
CA VAL A 147 3.53 -10.74 -3.86
C VAL A 147 3.43 -9.74 -2.71
N ASN A 148 4.55 -9.19 -2.26
CA ASN A 148 4.55 -8.12 -1.26
C ASN A 148 3.76 -6.90 -1.76
N THR A 149 3.99 -6.49 -3.01
CA THR A 149 3.33 -5.30 -3.58
C THR A 149 1.81 -5.44 -3.64
N ILE A 150 1.26 -6.56 -4.09
CA ILE A 150 -0.21 -6.71 -4.14
C ILE A 150 -0.84 -6.63 -2.75
N ILE A 151 -0.16 -7.12 -1.71
CA ILE A 151 -0.62 -7.02 -0.31
C ILE A 151 -0.52 -5.57 0.18
N HIS A 152 0.58 -4.90 -0.12
CA HIS A 152 0.83 -3.49 0.22
C HIS A 152 -0.24 -2.56 -0.41
N GLU A 153 -0.48 -2.69 -1.70
CA GLU A 153 -1.49 -1.89 -2.41
C GLU A 153 -2.92 -2.23 -1.95
N GLY A 154 -3.16 -3.50 -1.60
CA GLY A 154 -4.39 -3.93 -0.92
C GLY A 154 -4.60 -3.19 0.40
N ARG A 155 -3.54 -3.05 1.21
CA ARG A 155 -3.60 -2.30 2.47
C ARG A 155 -3.91 -0.82 2.25
N HIS A 156 -3.38 -0.18 1.21
CA HIS A 156 -3.78 1.18 0.84
C HIS A 156 -5.27 1.27 0.47
N ALA A 157 -5.80 0.28 -0.23
CA ALA A 157 -7.24 0.22 -0.51
C ALA A 157 -8.07 0.08 0.80
N TYR A 158 -7.58 -0.68 1.78
CA TYR A 158 -8.20 -0.79 3.10
C TYR A 158 -8.16 0.54 3.87
N GLN A 159 -7.03 1.23 3.86
CA GLN A 159 -6.89 2.56 4.49
C GLN A 159 -7.87 3.56 3.87
N HIS A 160 -7.93 3.67 2.55
CA HIS A 160 -8.88 4.53 1.85
C HIS A 160 -10.34 4.17 2.16
N TYR A 161 -10.66 2.88 2.21
CA TYR A 161 -12.01 2.44 2.56
C TYR A 161 -12.40 2.90 3.97
N ASN A 162 -11.48 2.77 4.94
CA ASN A 162 -11.71 3.20 6.32
C ASN A 162 -11.83 4.71 6.45
N VAL A 163 -11.05 5.48 5.70
CA VAL A 163 -11.04 6.94 5.74
C VAL A 163 -12.25 7.53 5.02
N ASP A 164 -12.60 7.01 3.84
CA ASP A 164 -13.50 7.68 2.91
C ASP A 164 -14.91 7.09 2.87
N VAL A 165 -15.07 5.82 3.25
CA VAL A 165 -16.33 5.10 3.07
C VAL A 165 -16.93 4.65 4.39
N LYS A 166 -16.23 3.78 5.11
CA LYS A 166 -16.73 3.20 6.36
C LYS A 166 -15.54 2.77 7.22
N CYS A 167 -15.42 3.37 8.40
CA CYS A 167 -14.42 2.96 9.36
C CYS A 167 -14.81 1.61 9.99
N ILE A 168 -13.99 0.60 9.70
CA ILE A 168 -14.09 -0.76 10.23
C ILE A 168 -12.79 -1.21 10.90
N HIS A 169 -11.78 -0.35 10.91
CA HIS A 169 -10.51 -0.60 11.61
C HIS A 169 -10.68 -0.48 13.12
N GLU A 170 -9.99 -1.35 13.87
CA GLU A 170 -10.10 -1.42 15.34
C GLU A 170 -9.64 -0.15 16.08
N SER A 171 -8.76 0.64 15.45
CA SER A 171 -8.24 1.89 16.00
C SER A 171 -8.73 3.11 15.22
N GLY A 172 -9.75 3.81 15.74
CA GLY A 172 -10.22 5.05 15.12
C GLY A 172 -9.16 6.17 15.12
N ALA A 173 -8.25 6.19 16.09
CA ALA A 173 -7.15 7.13 16.12
C ALA A 173 -6.14 6.90 14.99
N GLU A 174 -5.95 5.66 14.59
CA GLU A 174 -5.10 5.31 13.46
C GLU A 174 -5.73 5.69 12.13
N VAL A 175 -7.02 5.45 11.97
CA VAL A 175 -7.80 5.92 10.80
C VAL A 175 -7.73 7.45 10.66
N GLU A 176 -7.79 8.18 11.77
CA GLU A 176 -7.65 9.63 11.73
C GLU A 176 -6.23 10.07 11.32
N THR A 177 -5.20 9.34 11.78
CA THR A 177 -3.82 9.54 11.32
C THR A 177 -3.68 9.30 9.81
N TRP A 178 -4.34 8.26 9.28
CA TRP A 178 -4.36 8.01 7.83
C TRP A 178 -5.09 9.13 7.09
N ARG A 179 -6.21 9.62 7.61
CA ARG A 179 -6.96 10.74 7.04
C ARG A 179 -6.10 12.00 6.93
N GLU A 180 -5.46 12.40 8.04
CA GLU A 180 -4.55 13.53 8.06
C GLU A 180 -3.41 13.34 7.04
N ASN A 181 -2.89 12.13 6.93
CA ASN A 181 -1.81 11.84 6.01
C ASN A 181 -2.25 11.92 4.55
N PHE A 182 -3.42 11.41 4.19
CA PHE A 182 -3.91 11.47 2.82
C PHE A 182 -4.25 12.91 2.38
N TYR A 183 -4.81 13.72 3.26
CA TYR A 183 -5.35 15.02 2.88
C TYR A 183 -4.52 16.23 3.32
N ASP A 184 -3.80 16.14 4.45
CA ASP A 184 -3.11 17.28 5.06
C ASP A 184 -1.61 17.08 5.27
N SER A 185 -1.01 16.02 4.72
CA SER A 185 0.40 15.72 4.93
C SER A 185 1.34 16.76 4.31
N GLN A 186 2.51 16.93 4.91
CA GLN A 186 3.58 17.75 4.33
C GLN A 186 4.02 17.23 2.95
N TYR A 187 3.93 15.94 2.71
CA TYR A 187 4.21 15.34 1.42
C TYR A 187 3.21 15.80 0.34
N GLN A 188 1.91 15.84 0.65
CA GLN A 188 0.89 16.34 -0.26
C GLN A 188 1.08 17.84 -0.55
N TYR A 189 1.38 18.63 0.49
CA TYR A 189 1.72 20.04 0.32
C TYR A 189 2.95 20.22 -0.57
N TYR A 190 3.99 19.44 -0.33
CA TYR A 190 5.22 19.45 -1.12
C TYR A 190 4.93 19.14 -2.59
N ARG A 191 4.19 18.08 -2.88
CA ARG A 191 3.80 17.72 -4.24
C ARG A 191 2.99 18.80 -4.94
N SER A 192 2.00 19.36 -4.26
CA SER A 192 1.14 20.41 -4.82
C SER A 192 1.88 21.70 -5.15
N THR A 193 2.93 22.04 -4.38
CA THR A 193 3.71 23.28 -4.58
C THR A 193 4.91 23.09 -5.51
N GLY A 194 5.33 21.87 -5.78
CA GLY A 194 6.53 21.56 -6.55
C GLY A 194 7.84 22.02 -5.89
N GLN A 195 7.81 22.36 -4.61
CA GLN A 195 9.00 22.78 -3.86
C GLN A 195 9.85 21.56 -3.53
N ARG A 196 11.11 21.58 -3.92
CA ARG A 196 12.08 20.57 -3.49
C ARG A 196 12.69 20.97 -2.16
N ILE A 197 12.61 20.07 -1.19
CA ILE A 197 13.31 20.20 0.08
C ILE A 197 14.57 19.34 0.00
N VAL A 198 15.71 19.98 0.12
CA VAL A 198 17.01 19.30 0.09
C VAL A 198 17.62 19.42 1.48
N ILE A 199 17.97 18.29 2.08
CA ILE A 199 18.62 18.26 3.41
C ILE A 199 20.09 17.92 3.24
N PRO A 200 21.01 18.71 3.84
CA PRO A 200 22.41 18.34 3.92
C PRO A 200 22.61 17.17 4.90
N TYR A 201 23.33 16.16 4.46
CA TYR A 201 23.80 15.08 5.32
C TYR A 201 25.13 15.44 5.97
N ASN A 202 25.53 14.68 7.00
CA ASN A 202 26.75 14.89 7.76
C ASN A 202 28.04 14.74 6.90
N ASP A 203 27.94 14.11 5.73
CA ASP A 203 29.01 13.98 4.74
C ASP A 203 29.07 15.15 3.73
N GLY A 204 28.19 16.13 3.90
CA GLY A 204 28.08 17.30 3.02
C GLY A 204 27.28 17.04 1.72
N SER A 205 26.77 15.82 1.49
CA SER A 205 25.91 15.53 0.35
C SER A 205 24.52 16.13 0.55
N LEU A 206 23.89 16.53 -0.55
CA LEU A 206 22.52 17.03 -0.57
C LEU A 206 21.60 15.89 -1.03
N HIS A 207 20.67 15.52 -0.19
CA HIS A 207 19.66 14.50 -0.52
C HIS A 207 18.27 15.12 -0.69
N ASP A 208 17.58 14.69 -1.71
CA ASP A 208 16.20 15.04 -1.94
C ASP A 208 15.32 14.42 -0.85
N VAL A 209 14.55 15.25 -0.15
CA VAL A 209 13.72 14.80 1.00
C VAL A 209 12.48 14.06 0.55
N ASP A 210 12.15 14.17 -0.72
CA ASP A 210 11.00 13.54 -1.37
C ASP A 210 10.78 12.11 -0.90
N PHE A 211 11.83 11.32 -1.05
CA PHE A 211 11.79 9.92 -0.71
C PHE A 211 11.53 9.67 0.77
N ARG A 212 12.17 10.43 1.65
CA ARG A 212 11.96 10.28 3.09
C ARG A 212 10.57 10.72 3.52
N LEU A 213 10.07 11.83 2.97
CA LEU A 213 8.71 12.30 3.26
C LEU A 213 7.69 11.28 2.80
N TYR A 214 7.89 10.63 1.66
CA TYR A 214 7.05 9.55 1.19
C TYR A 214 7.19 8.31 2.09
N TYR A 215 8.40 7.79 2.21
CA TYR A 215 8.67 6.51 2.87
C TYR A 215 8.25 6.46 4.34
N TYR A 216 8.34 7.58 5.06
CA TYR A 216 7.99 7.66 6.47
C TYR A 216 6.59 8.21 6.74
N GLN A 217 5.73 8.28 5.74
CA GLN A 217 4.32 8.59 5.95
C GLN A 217 3.65 7.48 6.78
N PRO A 218 2.75 7.83 7.71
CA PRO A 218 2.01 6.85 8.50
C PRO A 218 1.32 5.78 7.66
N VAL A 219 0.68 6.15 6.57
CA VAL A 219 0.02 5.20 5.64
C VAL A 219 1.00 4.23 4.99
N GLU A 220 2.20 4.72 4.63
CA GLU A 220 3.24 3.90 4.03
C GLU A 220 3.91 2.96 5.03
N ILE A 221 4.11 3.43 6.26
CA ILE A 221 4.64 2.61 7.36
C ILE A 221 3.67 1.47 7.67
N ASP A 222 2.39 1.77 7.80
CA ASP A 222 1.36 0.78 8.07
C ASP A 222 1.27 -0.24 6.93
N ALA A 223 1.17 0.20 5.67
CA ALA A 223 1.07 -0.71 4.54
C ALA A 223 2.28 -1.64 4.40
N ARG A 224 3.50 -1.12 4.63
CA ARG A 224 4.71 -1.96 4.64
C ARG A 224 4.72 -2.95 5.79
N ASN A 225 4.46 -2.49 7.01
CA ASN A 225 4.49 -3.36 8.18
C ASN A 225 3.46 -4.49 8.06
N PHE A 226 2.28 -4.19 7.55
CA PHE A 226 1.24 -5.18 7.30
C PHE A 226 1.67 -6.20 6.23
N ALA A 227 2.18 -5.72 5.08
CA ALA A 227 2.66 -6.59 4.02
C ALA A 227 3.84 -7.46 4.48
N ASP A 228 4.80 -6.88 5.22
CA ASP A 228 5.94 -7.59 5.76
C ASP A 228 5.54 -8.69 6.77
N ASP A 229 4.49 -8.46 7.59
CA ASP A 229 3.96 -9.48 8.51
C ASP A 229 3.34 -10.66 7.74
N VAL A 230 2.55 -10.40 6.71
CA VAL A 230 2.02 -11.44 5.83
C VAL A 230 3.15 -12.21 5.13
N MET A 231 4.11 -11.49 4.55
CA MET A 231 5.24 -12.11 3.85
C MET A 231 6.08 -12.99 4.77
N LYS A 232 6.34 -12.53 5.99
CA LYS A 232 7.04 -13.33 7.01
C LYS A 232 6.30 -14.64 7.30
N ARG A 233 4.98 -14.61 7.43
CA ARG A 233 4.15 -15.82 7.62
C ARG A 233 4.25 -16.77 6.43
N LEU A 234 4.26 -16.25 5.20
CA LEU A 234 4.44 -17.03 3.97
C LEU A 234 5.83 -17.66 3.89
N GLU A 235 6.88 -16.94 4.30
CA GLU A 235 8.25 -17.48 4.39
C GLU A 235 8.36 -18.60 5.43
N GLU A 236 7.75 -18.42 6.62
CA GLU A 236 7.71 -19.45 7.66
C GLU A 236 6.99 -20.73 7.19
N LYS A 237 6.02 -20.59 6.28
CA LYS A 237 5.29 -21.69 5.63
C LYS A 237 6.02 -22.25 4.39
N GLY A 238 7.10 -21.60 3.94
CA GLY A 238 7.88 -22.00 2.76
C GLY A 238 7.17 -21.81 1.42
N ILE A 239 6.29 -20.79 1.34
CA ILE A 239 5.51 -20.49 0.14
C ILE A 239 6.22 -19.52 -0.80
N VAL A 240 6.98 -18.57 -0.25
CA VAL A 240 7.73 -17.55 -1.00
C VAL A 240 9.19 -17.48 -0.56
#